data_f7492f66b719b9d378665bdbdfb0b7a7
#
_entry.id   f7492f66b719b9d378665bdbdfb0b7a7
#
_cell.length_a   1.000
_cell.length_b   1.000
_cell.length_c   1.000
_cell.angle_alpha   90.00
_cell.angle_beta   90.00
_cell.angle_gamma   90.00
#
_symmetry.space_group_name_H-M   'P 1'
#
loop_
_entity.id
_entity.type
_entity.pdbx_description
1 polymer ?
#
loop_
_entity_poly.entity_id
_entity_poly.type
_entity_poly.pdbx_seq_one_letter_code
_entity_poly.pdbx_strand_id
1 'polypeptide(L)'
;MTPDDLREEMEKALRGWDVDYVEVRIDETTSTRIVYRGRDLEEIGRSRSFGGNVRALYRGGWGFVSFNDPRDLRRRVEQAVAQARFVGREKSHLAEVEPVVAIVPLEVGKDPRLVPLARKKELLDQYNALIWSAPGVSSSNIFYSDAHKRVLFASSEGAFVQQERIDVTVRIGATARRNGDVQQASVSLGALNDYSFVETLHDEVQRVARRAVELLDAPYVKPGVYPVVLDPILAGVFCHEAFGHLSEADHIYENERLRELMVLGRRFGQPVLNIVDGAAVPGLRGSYRYDDEGVPAQKTYLIKEGVLVGRLHSRETAGKMGERPTGNARALDYRFPPIVRMTNTYIEPGDATFEQLIADIKEGVYACNWYGGTTSMEMFTFSAGEAYMIRNGRVAELLRPVKLTGNVFETLMNIDGIGRDLAFNQGGGCGKAGQMPLPVSNGSPHIRIRQCVVGER
;
A
#
# COMPACT_ATOMS: atom_id res chain seq x y z
N MET A 1 13.25 -6.46 29.72
CA MET A 1 14.18 -5.42 29.24
C MET A 1 13.33 -4.21 28.88
N THR A 2 13.63 -3.06 29.45
CA THR A 2 12.94 -1.79 29.13
C THR A 2 13.39 -1.31 27.74
N PRO A 3 12.70 -0.36 27.11
CA PRO A 3 13.18 0.25 25.85
C PRO A 3 14.57 0.88 25.98
N ASP A 4 14.89 1.47 27.10
CA ASP A 4 16.20 2.08 27.37
C ASP A 4 17.29 1.02 27.50
N ASP A 5 17.01 -0.10 28.21
CA ASP A 5 17.93 -1.26 28.26
C ASP A 5 18.21 -1.81 26.86
N LEU A 6 17.16 -1.92 26.02
CA LEU A 6 17.30 -2.39 24.64
C LEU A 6 18.14 -1.47 23.80
N ARG A 7 17.95 -0.16 23.93
CA ARG A 7 18.76 0.86 23.25
C ARG A 7 20.23 0.71 23.61
N GLU A 8 20.57 0.65 24.90
CA GLU A 8 21.94 0.52 25.35
C GLU A 8 22.59 -0.77 24.81
N GLU A 9 21.89 -1.91 24.84
CA GLU A 9 22.38 -3.17 24.29
C GLU A 9 22.57 -3.13 22.77
N MET A 10 21.67 -2.46 22.02
CA MET A 10 21.81 -2.26 20.58
C MET A 10 23.04 -1.40 20.28
N GLU A 11 23.20 -0.26 20.93
CA GLU A 11 24.35 0.65 20.73
C GLU A 11 25.69 -0.05 21.09
N LYS A 12 25.72 -0.84 22.15
CA LYS A 12 26.88 -1.61 22.56
C LYS A 12 27.23 -2.72 21.55
N ALA A 13 26.23 -3.42 21.04
CA ALA A 13 26.43 -4.49 20.05
C ALA A 13 27.00 -3.98 18.73
N LEU A 14 26.67 -2.74 18.35
CA LEU A 14 27.08 -2.12 17.08
C LEU A 14 28.51 -1.59 17.06
N ARG A 15 29.20 -1.46 18.21
CA ARG A 15 30.53 -0.84 18.28
C ARG A 15 31.68 -1.80 17.92
N GLY A 16 32.71 -1.27 17.25
CA GLY A 16 34.02 -1.91 17.09
C GLY A 16 34.10 -2.97 15.99
N TRP A 17 33.23 -2.91 14.99
CA TRP A 17 33.26 -3.78 13.83
C TRP A 17 34.01 -3.13 12.65
N ASP A 18 34.94 -3.86 12.06
CA ASP A 18 35.66 -3.48 10.84
C ASP A 18 34.83 -3.93 9.63
N VAL A 19 33.78 -3.16 9.31
CA VAL A 19 32.84 -3.34 8.19
C VAL A 19 32.31 -1.98 7.75
N ASP A 20 31.68 -1.91 6.57
CA ASP A 20 31.21 -0.65 6.02
C ASP A 20 29.99 -0.12 6.79
N TYR A 21 29.10 -1.01 7.25
CA TYR A 21 27.87 -0.63 7.96
C TYR A 21 27.28 -1.81 8.74
N VAL A 22 26.67 -1.53 9.88
CA VAL A 22 25.84 -2.49 10.65
C VAL A 22 24.62 -1.80 11.20
N GLU A 23 23.50 -2.49 11.22
CA GLU A 23 22.28 -2.04 11.89
C GLU A 23 21.60 -3.18 12.66
N VAL A 24 20.82 -2.79 13.65
CA VAL A 24 19.92 -3.66 14.42
C VAL A 24 18.52 -3.09 14.37
N ARG A 25 17.56 -3.93 14.10
CA ARG A 25 16.14 -3.62 14.20
C ARG A 25 15.44 -4.58 15.14
N ILE A 26 14.56 -4.07 15.98
CA ILE A 26 13.70 -4.86 16.89
C ILE A 26 12.25 -4.44 16.66
N ASP A 27 11.39 -5.43 16.39
CA ASP A 27 9.96 -5.26 16.19
C ASP A 27 9.18 -5.92 17.33
N GLU A 28 8.23 -5.22 17.89
CA GLU A 28 7.20 -5.77 18.76
C GLU A 28 5.83 -5.45 18.16
N THR A 29 5.00 -6.49 17.96
CA THR A 29 3.65 -6.32 17.42
C THR A 29 2.63 -7.04 18.27
N THR A 30 1.55 -6.34 18.65
CA THR A 30 0.33 -6.93 19.20
C THR A 30 -0.80 -6.72 18.22
N SER A 31 -1.57 -7.76 17.92
CA SER A 31 -2.68 -7.65 16.98
C SER A 31 -3.94 -8.33 17.50
N THR A 32 -5.08 -7.80 17.03
CA THR A 32 -6.41 -8.41 17.18
C THR A 32 -6.89 -8.80 15.80
N ARG A 33 -7.54 -9.96 15.70
CA ARG A 33 -8.15 -10.42 14.45
C ARG A 33 -9.52 -11.02 14.71
N ILE A 34 -10.50 -10.69 13.85
CA ILE A 34 -11.86 -11.22 13.88
C ILE A 34 -12.28 -11.50 12.43
N VAL A 35 -12.71 -12.73 12.15
CA VAL A 35 -13.12 -13.14 10.79
C VAL A 35 -14.47 -13.82 10.85
N TYR A 36 -15.40 -13.38 10.00
CA TYR A 36 -16.65 -14.06 9.69
C TYR A 36 -16.63 -14.60 8.28
N ARG A 37 -17.11 -15.82 8.13
CA ARG A 37 -17.40 -16.43 6.83
C ARG A 37 -18.83 -16.95 6.82
N GLY A 38 -19.66 -16.35 5.98
CA GLY A 38 -21.09 -16.58 6.07
C GLY A 38 -21.66 -16.07 7.40
N ARG A 39 -22.44 -16.92 8.06
CA ARG A 39 -23.00 -16.59 9.39
C ARG A 39 -22.05 -16.89 10.55
N ASP A 40 -20.96 -17.62 10.27
CA ASP A 40 -20.12 -18.19 11.31
C ASP A 40 -18.92 -17.30 11.64
N LEU A 41 -18.62 -17.17 12.93
CA LEU A 41 -17.38 -16.60 13.42
C LEU A 41 -16.28 -17.66 13.25
N GLU A 42 -15.38 -17.44 12.29
CA GLU A 42 -14.29 -18.38 11.94
C GLU A 42 -13.05 -18.17 12.82
N GLU A 43 -12.74 -16.91 13.12
CA GLU A 43 -11.56 -16.56 13.92
C GLU A 43 -11.86 -15.37 14.83
N ILE A 44 -11.43 -15.46 16.08
CA ILE A 44 -11.36 -14.35 17.02
C ILE A 44 -10.16 -14.53 17.95
N GLY A 45 -9.26 -13.57 18.00
CA GLY A 45 -8.09 -13.72 18.85
C GLY A 45 -7.19 -12.49 18.90
N ARG A 46 -6.24 -12.57 19.83
CA ARG A 46 -5.12 -11.65 19.95
C ARG A 46 -3.82 -12.42 19.82
N SER A 47 -2.85 -11.81 19.18
CA SER A 47 -1.50 -12.36 19.06
C SER A 47 -0.44 -11.32 19.44
N ARG A 48 0.73 -11.80 19.82
CA ARG A 48 1.92 -10.99 20.06
C ARG A 48 3.10 -11.62 19.35
N SER A 49 3.89 -10.83 18.65
CA SER A 49 5.17 -11.23 18.11
C SER A 49 6.26 -10.28 18.59
N PHE A 50 7.43 -10.83 18.82
CA PHE A 50 8.64 -10.10 19.19
C PHE A 50 9.82 -10.73 18.47
N GLY A 51 10.70 -9.89 17.94
CA GLY A 51 11.94 -10.32 17.34
C GLY A 51 12.72 -9.16 16.76
N GLY A 52 13.86 -9.49 16.20
CA GLY A 52 14.69 -8.48 15.56
C GLY A 52 15.56 -9.08 14.46
N ASN A 53 16.30 -8.21 13.80
CA ASN A 53 17.33 -8.61 12.87
C ASN A 53 18.57 -7.73 12.99
N VAL A 54 19.65 -8.24 12.46
CA VAL A 54 20.91 -7.53 12.22
C VAL A 54 21.19 -7.61 10.72
N ARG A 55 21.52 -6.47 10.11
CA ARG A 55 22.14 -6.43 8.79
C ARG A 55 23.55 -5.86 8.91
N ALA A 56 24.49 -6.45 8.18
CA ALA A 56 25.86 -5.95 8.07
C ALA A 56 26.25 -5.84 6.61
N LEU A 57 26.95 -4.77 6.24
CA LEU A 57 27.46 -4.53 4.89
C LEU A 57 28.98 -4.54 4.93
N TYR A 58 29.57 -5.34 4.05
CA TYR A 58 31.02 -5.36 3.84
C TYR A 58 31.36 -5.58 2.37
N ARG A 59 32.05 -4.63 1.76
CA ARG A 59 32.47 -4.70 0.35
C ARG A 59 31.33 -5.14 -0.59
N GLY A 60 30.15 -4.48 -0.48
CA GLY A 60 28.98 -4.73 -1.30
C GLY A 60 28.19 -5.97 -0.94
N GLY A 61 28.68 -6.82 -0.05
CA GLY A 61 27.98 -8.01 0.44
C GLY A 61 27.19 -7.73 1.70
N TRP A 62 25.93 -8.16 1.73
CA TRP A 62 25.06 -8.10 2.91
C TRP A 62 25.01 -9.42 3.67
N GLY A 63 25.12 -9.33 4.99
CA GLY A 63 24.76 -10.38 5.92
C GLY A 63 23.44 -10.03 6.61
N PHE A 64 22.61 -11.04 6.86
CA PHE A 64 21.30 -10.87 7.49
C PHE A 64 21.06 -11.99 8.50
N VAL A 65 20.75 -11.64 9.74
CA VAL A 65 20.43 -12.58 10.81
C VAL A 65 19.20 -12.13 11.55
N SER A 66 18.13 -12.92 11.55
CA SER A 66 16.93 -12.67 12.35
C SER A 66 16.94 -13.48 13.66
N PHE A 67 16.23 -12.97 14.68
CA PHE A 67 16.16 -13.61 16.00
C PHE A 67 14.84 -13.27 16.71
N ASN A 68 14.44 -14.13 17.66
CA ASN A 68 13.28 -13.90 18.53
C ASN A 68 13.69 -13.58 19.99
N ASP A 69 14.96 -13.63 20.29
CA ASP A 69 15.53 -13.36 21.61
C ASP A 69 16.61 -12.27 21.48
N PRO A 70 16.44 -11.10 22.11
CA PRO A 70 17.38 -9.99 22.02
C PRO A 70 18.64 -10.19 22.87
N ARG A 71 18.73 -11.28 23.65
CA ARG A 71 19.95 -11.61 24.39
C ARG A 71 21.06 -11.96 23.39
N ASP A 72 22.28 -11.62 23.72
CA ASP A 72 23.47 -11.84 22.88
C ASP A 72 23.42 -11.13 21.51
N LEU A 73 22.90 -9.90 21.45
CA LEU A 73 22.89 -9.11 20.22
C LEU A 73 24.27 -9.02 19.55
N ARG A 74 25.35 -8.90 20.35
CA ARG A 74 26.71 -8.87 19.82
C ARG A 74 27.07 -10.12 19.01
N ARG A 75 26.65 -11.31 19.44
CA ARG A 75 26.83 -12.56 18.69
C ARG A 75 26.04 -12.56 17.39
N ARG A 76 24.83 -11.96 17.38
CA ARG A 76 24.03 -11.82 16.14
C ARG A 76 24.71 -10.88 15.15
N VAL A 77 25.31 -9.79 15.64
CA VAL A 77 26.11 -8.90 14.81
C VAL A 77 27.32 -9.63 14.23
N GLU A 78 28.06 -10.39 15.05
CA GLU A 78 29.19 -11.22 14.59
C GLU A 78 28.79 -12.17 13.45
N GLN A 79 27.64 -12.85 13.59
CA GLN A 79 27.10 -13.75 12.56
C GLN A 79 26.78 -13.00 11.26
N ALA A 80 26.13 -11.84 11.34
CA ALA A 80 25.81 -11.02 10.15
C ALA A 80 27.08 -10.49 9.48
N VAL A 81 28.06 -10.04 10.26
CA VAL A 81 29.37 -9.58 9.78
C VAL A 81 30.12 -10.72 9.06
N ALA A 82 30.11 -11.93 9.63
CA ALA A 82 30.73 -13.09 9.01
C ALA A 82 30.10 -13.42 7.64
N GLN A 83 28.77 -13.37 7.56
CA GLN A 83 28.05 -13.54 6.27
C GLN A 83 28.41 -12.45 5.27
N ALA A 84 28.39 -11.17 5.69
CA ALA A 84 28.74 -10.04 4.83
C ALA A 84 30.17 -10.19 4.25
N ARG A 85 31.14 -10.54 5.08
CA ARG A 85 32.53 -10.79 4.67
C ARG A 85 32.67 -12.00 3.73
N PHE A 86 31.84 -13.01 3.92
CA PHE A 86 31.89 -14.20 3.05
C PHE A 86 31.43 -13.89 1.62
N VAL A 87 30.40 -13.04 1.45
CA VAL A 87 29.83 -12.70 0.13
C VAL A 87 30.39 -11.42 -0.48
N GLY A 88 30.96 -10.51 0.32
CA GLY A 88 31.47 -9.21 -0.14
C GLY A 88 32.66 -9.33 -1.09
N ARG A 89 32.60 -8.67 -2.25
CA ARG A 89 33.64 -8.72 -3.30
C ARG A 89 33.96 -7.35 -3.91
N GLU A 90 32.99 -6.44 -3.89
CA GLU A 90 33.04 -5.17 -4.60
C GLU A 90 32.96 -3.98 -3.63
N LYS A 91 33.10 -2.75 -4.14
CA LYS A 91 32.89 -1.56 -3.32
C LYS A 91 31.43 -1.47 -2.88
N SER A 92 31.21 -1.11 -1.62
CA SER A 92 29.86 -0.77 -1.12
C SER A 92 29.38 0.57 -1.67
N HIS A 93 28.07 0.68 -1.92
CA HIS A 93 27.42 1.86 -2.46
C HIS A 93 26.24 2.31 -1.59
N LEU A 94 26.41 2.36 -0.28
CA LEU A 94 25.39 2.87 0.63
C LEU A 94 25.42 4.41 0.61
N ALA A 95 24.31 5.05 0.25
CA ALA A 95 24.21 6.49 0.28
C ALA A 95 24.34 7.03 1.71
N GLU A 96 25.14 8.08 1.87
CA GLU A 96 25.31 8.77 3.16
C GLU A 96 24.01 9.48 3.56
N VAL A 97 23.67 9.39 4.84
CA VAL A 97 22.56 10.12 5.46
C VAL A 97 23.00 10.61 6.83
N GLU A 98 22.49 11.76 7.23
CA GLU A 98 22.72 12.27 8.59
C GLU A 98 22.07 11.33 9.62
N PRO A 99 22.82 10.81 10.59
CA PRO A 99 22.27 9.93 11.60
C PRO A 99 21.27 10.67 12.47
N VAL A 100 20.10 10.07 12.68
CA VAL A 100 19.00 10.64 13.45
C VAL A 100 18.87 9.91 14.78
N VAL A 101 18.68 10.67 15.86
CA VAL A 101 18.28 10.16 17.18
C VAL A 101 16.89 10.68 17.49
N ALA A 102 15.88 9.81 17.41
CA ALA A 102 14.48 10.21 17.57
C ALA A 102 13.64 9.15 18.29
N ILE A 103 12.80 9.64 19.20
CA ILE A 103 11.66 8.89 19.76
C ILE A 103 10.41 9.59 19.25
N VAL A 104 9.71 8.94 18.32
CA VAL A 104 8.52 9.49 17.67
C VAL A 104 7.30 9.21 18.53
N PRO A 105 6.58 10.23 19.02
CA PRO A 105 5.38 10.02 19.81
C PRO A 105 4.28 9.36 18.97
N LEU A 106 3.55 8.44 19.59
CA LEU A 106 2.36 7.82 18.99
C LEU A 106 1.16 8.74 19.20
N GLU A 107 0.72 9.40 18.12
CA GLU A 107 -0.52 10.18 18.12
C GLU A 107 -1.69 9.27 17.74
N VAL A 108 -2.70 9.15 18.61
CA VAL A 108 -3.82 8.22 18.43
C VAL A 108 -5.14 8.98 18.52
N GLY A 109 -6.03 8.76 17.55
CA GLY A 109 -7.42 9.15 17.66
C GLY A 109 -8.16 8.25 18.66
N LYS A 110 -8.99 7.33 18.21
CA LYS A 110 -9.57 6.31 19.07
C LYS A 110 -8.68 5.06 19.09
N ASP A 111 -8.14 4.74 20.27
CA ASP A 111 -7.21 3.62 20.43
C ASP A 111 -7.94 2.28 20.43
N PRO A 112 -7.71 1.39 19.42
CA PRO A 112 -8.35 0.08 19.37
C PRO A 112 -7.91 -0.85 20.51
N ARG A 113 -6.77 -0.60 21.16
CA ARG A 113 -6.27 -1.40 22.30
C ARG A 113 -7.14 -1.22 23.52
N LEU A 114 -7.81 -0.07 23.65
CA LEU A 114 -8.73 0.27 24.75
C LEU A 114 -10.17 -0.21 24.47
N VAL A 115 -10.47 -0.67 23.25
CA VAL A 115 -11.78 -1.23 22.91
C VAL A 115 -11.79 -2.73 23.26
N PRO A 116 -12.70 -3.18 24.17
CA PRO A 116 -12.80 -4.59 24.55
C PRO A 116 -13.07 -5.48 23.34
N LEU A 117 -12.46 -6.68 23.31
CA LEU A 117 -12.66 -7.64 22.21
C LEU A 117 -14.14 -8.01 22.02
N ALA A 118 -14.89 -8.13 23.12
CA ALA A 118 -16.33 -8.39 23.09
C ALA A 118 -17.12 -7.28 22.35
N ARG A 119 -16.74 -6.01 22.56
CA ARG A 119 -17.38 -4.86 21.87
C ARG A 119 -17.08 -4.84 20.38
N LYS A 120 -15.83 -5.17 20.00
CA LYS A 120 -15.45 -5.33 18.58
C LYS A 120 -16.29 -6.44 17.93
N LYS A 121 -16.39 -7.59 18.60
CA LYS A 121 -17.21 -8.71 18.11
C LYS A 121 -18.67 -8.32 17.97
N GLU A 122 -19.27 -7.71 18.99
CA GLU A 122 -20.68 -7.28 18.98
C GLU A 122 -20.99 -6.36 17.78
N LEU A 123 -20.11 -5.41 17.49
CA LEU A 123 -20.26 -4.51 16.34
C LEU A 123 -20.20 -5.29 15.01
N LEU A 124 -19.27 -6.24 14.89
CA LEU A 124 -19.16 -7.05 13.68
C LEU A 124 -20.29 -8.06 13.54
N ASP A 125 -20.87 -8.56 14.64
CA ASP A 125 -22.13 -9.33 14.64
C ASP A 125 -23.26 -8.49 14.03
N GLN A 126 -23.39 -7.21 14.42
CA GLN A 126 -24.38 -6.29 13.85
C GLN A 126 -24.15 -6.09 12.35
N TYR A 127 -22.92 -5.89 11.91
CA TYR A 127 -22.60 -5.76 10.50
C TYR A 127 -22.93 -7.04 9.71
N ASN A 128 -22.60 -8.20 10.27
CA ASN A 128 -22.92 -9.46 9.62
C ASN A 128 -24.46 -9.65 9.50
N ALA A 129 -25.22 -9.33 10.56
CA ALA A 129 -26.67 -9.36 10.53
C ALA A 129 -27.26 -8.39 9.48
N LEU A 130 -26.69 -7.19 9.33
CA LEU A 130 -27.09 -6.21 8.30
C LEU A 130 -26.87 -6.76 6.88
N ILE A 131 -25.75 -7.43 6.61
CA ILE A 131 -25.50 -8.06 5.30
C ILE A 131 -26.59 -9.10 5.00
N TRP A 132 -26.90 -9.95 5.98
CA TRP A 132 -27.87 -11.02 5.81
C TRP A 132 -29.33 -10.55 5.80
N SER A 133 -29.60 -9.30 6.17
CA SER A 133 -30.93 -8.71 6.05
C SER A 133 -31.34 -8.39 4.61
N ALA A 134 -30.38 -8.29 3.68
CA ALA A 134 -30.65 -8.01 2.28
C ALA A 134 -31.15 -9.28 1.56
N PRO A 135 -32.39 -9.27 0.98
CA PRO A 135 -32.92 -10.41 0.27
C PRO A 135 -32.05 -10.79 -0.95
N GLY A 136 -31.70 -12.07 -1.09
CA GLY A 136 -30.85 -12.56 -2.19
C GLY A 136 -29.38 -12.73 -1.82
N VAL A 137 -28.94 -12.23 -0.67
CA VAL A 137 -27.60 -12.53 -0.15
C VAL A 137 -27.50 -14.01 0.23
N SER A 138 -26.45 -14.67 -0.24
CA SER A 138 -26.17 -16.09 -0.02
C SER A 138 -24.94 -16.35 0.82
N SER A 139 -24.03 -15.37 0.95
CA SER A 139 -22.84 -15.44 1.81
C SER A 139 -22.34 -14.05 2.17
N SER A 140 -21.59 -13.96 3.26
CA SER A 140 -20.89 -12.77 3.71
C SER A 140 -19.45 -13.09 4.05
N ASN A 141 -18.60 -12.07 4.04
CA ASN A 141 -17.23 -12.14 4.54
C ASN A 141 -16.92 -10.84 5.26
N ILE A 142 -16.50 -10.93 6.52
CA ILE A 142 -16.02 -9.79 7.29
C ILE A 142 -14.65 -10.14 7.85
N PHE A 143 -13.68 -9.28 7.58
CA PHE A 143 -12.35 -9.35 8.16
C PHE A 143 -12.08 -8.05 8.91
N TYR A 144 -11.73 -8.16 10.17
CA TYR A 144 -11.25 -7.06 11.00
C TYR A 144 -9.85 -7.39 11.53
N SER A 145 -8.97 -6.41 11.50
CA SER A 145 -7.68 -6.48 12.19
C SER A 145 -7.26 -5.11 12.70
N ASP A 146 -6.73 -5.07 13.91
CA ASP A 146 -5.89 -3.99 14.39
C ASP A 146 -4.51 -4.54 14.80
N ALA A 147 -3.46 -3.76 14.56
CA ALA A 147 -2.09 -4.15 14.89
C ALA A 147 -1.32 -2.94 15.41
N HIS A 148 -0.93 -2.97 16.67
CA HIS A 148 0.02 -2.03 17.25
C HIS A 148 1.43 -2.58 17.06
N LYS A 149 2.27 -1.83 16.34
CA LYS A 149 3.67 -2.17 16.06
C LYS A 149 4.57 -1.10 16.63
N ARG A 150 5.59 -1.54 17.40
CA ARG A 150 6.71 -0.71 17.86
C ARG A 150 7.98 -1.19 17.20
N VAL A 151 8.75 -0.28 16.64
CA VAL A 151 10.04 -0.54 16.00
C VAL A 151 11.12 0.26 16.68
N LEU A 152 12.22 -0.41 17.05
CA LEU A 152 13.47 0.20 17.44
C LEU A 152 14.49 -0.08 16.34
N PHE A 153 15.18 0.95 15.90
CA PHE A 153 16.25 0.87 14.89
C PHE A 153 17.50 1.56 15.44
N ALA A 154 18.66 0.95 15.24
CA ALA A 154 19.95 1.58 15.53
C ALA A 154 20.99 1.18 14.49
N SER A 155 21.93 2.07 14.19
CA SER A 155 23.01 1.83 13.22
C SER A 155 24.39 2.16 13.78
N SER A 156 25.43 1.58 13.16
CA SER A 156 26.83 1.88 13.46
C SER A 156 27.24 3.33 13.15
N GLU A 157 26.43 4.05 12.38
CA GLU A 157 26.64 5.47 12.08
C GLU A 157 26.10 6.39 13.21
N GLY A 158 25.46 5.83 14.23
CA GLY A 158 24.94 6.57 15.40
C GLY A 158 23.46 6.93 15.32
N ALA A 159 22.73 6.41 14.32
CA ALA A 159 21.28 6.57 14.29
C ALA A 159 20.60 5.72 15.37
N PHE A 160 19.54 6.28 15.99
CA PHE A 160 18.59 5.56 16.82
C PHE A 160 17.19 6.11 16.57
N VAL A 161 16.26 5.25 16.17
CA VAL A 161 14.86 5.61 15.97
C VAL A 161 13.96 4.64 16.70
N GLN A 162 13.07 5.17 17.53
CA GLN A 162 11.93 4.45 18.07
C GLN A 162 10.66 5.06 17.50
N GLN A 163 9.83 4.27 16.86
CA GLN A 163 8.53 4.70 16.37
C GLN A 163 7.46 3.63 16.55
N GLU A 164 6.23 4.09 16.71
CA GLU A 164 5.07 3.22 16.90
C GLU A 164 3.97 3.58 15.92
N ARG A 165 3.14 2.60 15.60
CA ARG A 165 1.95 2.79 14.78
C ARG A 165 0.86 1.81 15.16
N ILE A 166 -0.38 2.18 14.91
CA ILE A 166 -1.54 1.28 15.01
C ILE A 166 -2.21 1.23 13.64
N ASP A 167 -2.23 0.07 13.03
CA ASP A 167 -2.85 -0.16 11.73
C ASP A 167 -4.22 -0.81 11.96
N VAL A 168 -5.30 -0.20 11.45
CA VAL A 168 -6.66 -0.73 11.59
C VAL A 168 -7.24 -0.99 10.21
N THR A 169 -7.78 -2.20 9.99
CA THR A 169 -8.39 -2.58 8.71
C THR A 169 -9.70 -3.32 8.89
N VAL A 170 -10.65 -3.04 8.00
CA VAL A 170 -11.91 -3.76 7.87
C VAL A 170 -12.15 -4.08 6.41
N ARG A 171 -12.50 -5.33 6.11
CA ARG A 171 -13.01 -5.74 4.81
C ARG A 171 -14.40 -6.33 4.98
N ILE A 172 -15.33 -5.91 4.15
CA ILE A 172 -16.73 -6.32 4.19
C ILE A 172 -17.11 -6.75 2.79
N GLY A 173 -17.64 -7.96 2.65
CA GLY A 173 -18.09 -8.51 1.39
C GLY A 173 -19.44 -9.22 1.52
N ALA A 174 -20.26 -9.08 0.49
CA ALA A 174 -21.50 -9.79 0.33
C ALA A 174 -21.51 -10.53 -1.01
N THR A 175 -22.06 -11.73 -1.01
CA THR A 175 -22.29 -12.54 -2.20
C THR A 175 -23.80 -12.75 -2.34
N ALA A 176 -24.35 -12.43 -3.50
CA ALA A 176 -25.75 -12.71 -3.85
C ALA A 176 -25.79 -13.80 -4.92
N ARG A 177 -26.86 -14.61 -4.86
CA ARG A 177 -27.06 -15.72 -5.82
C ARG A 177 -28.53 -15.78 -6.25
N ARG A 178 -28.74 -15.98 -7.55
CA ARG A 178 -30.08 -16.20 -8.11
C ARG A 178 -29.97 -17.03 -9.41
N ASN A 179 -30.70 -18.15 -9.50
CA ASN A 179 -30.76 -19.01 -10.71
C ASN A 179 -29.38 -19.44 -11.25
N GLY A 180 -28.44 -19.73 -10.37
CA GLY A 180 -27.08 -20.12 -10.76
C GLY A 180 -26.11 -18.94 -11.01
N ASP A 181 -26.60 -17.74 -11.17
CA ASP A 181 -25.79 -16.51 -11.25
C ASP A 181 -25.30 -16.10 -9.86
N VAL A 182 -24.05 -15.66 -9.78
CA VAL A 182 -23.38 -15.27 -8.53
C VAL A 182 -22.68 -13.92 -8.73
N GLN A 183 -23.05 -12.95 -7.91
CA GLN A 183 -22.43 -11.63 -7.91
C GLN A 183 -21.91 -11.27 -6.52
N GLN A 184 -20.87 -10.43 -6.49
CA GLN A 184 -20.23 -10.02 -5.25
C GLN A 184 -20.01 -8.51 -5.25
N ALA A 185 -20.14 -7.92 -4.07
CA ALA A 185 -19.71 -6.57 -3.79
C ALA A 185 -18.89 -6.56 -2.50
N SER A 186 -17.91 -5.68 -2.43
CA SER A 186 -17.04 -5.56 -1.27
C SER A 186 -16.48 -4.16 -1.10
N VAL A 187 -16.03 -3.87 0.11
CA VAL A 187 -15.26 -2.69 0.45
C VAL A 187 -14.10 -3.09 1.36
N SER A 188 -12.97 -2.43 1.18
CA SER A 188 -11.81 -2.56 2.05
C SER A 188 -11.43 -1.18 2.57
N LEU A 189 -11.43 -1.02 3.89
CA LEU A 189 -11.22 0.24 4.58
C LEU A 189 -10.09 0.11 5.59
N GLY A 190 -9.45 1.21 5.93
CA GLY A 190 -8.42 1.23 6.95
C GLY A 190 -8.09 2.63 7.43
N ALA A 191 -7.40 2.70 8.55
CA ALA A 191 -6.88 3.94 9.11
C ALA A 191 -5.57 3.69 9.85
N LEU A 192 -4.75 4.73 9.94
CA LEU A 192 -3.59 4.79 10.80
C LEU A 192 -3.99 5.40 12.13
N ASN A 193 -3.72 4.68 13.24
CA ASN A 193 -3.88 5.18 14.61
C ASN A 193 -5.31 5.59 15.00
N ASP A 194 -6.34 5.11 14.31
CA ASP A 194 -7.72 5.47 14.63
C ASP A 194 -8.72 4.31 14.38
N TYR A 195 -9.48 3.98 15.41
CA TYR A 195 -10.54 2.97 15.35
C TYR A 195 -11.92 3.56 15.03
N SER A 196 -12.11 4.88 15.15
CA SER A 196 -13.43 5.52 15.11
C SER A 196 -14.24 5.18 13.84
N PHE A 197 -13.57 5.09 12.69
CA PHE A 197 -14.24 4.76 11.43
C PHE A 197 -14.93 3.39 11.45
N VAL A 198 -14.40 2.42 12.22
CA VAL A 198 -14.99 1.07 12.31
C VAL A 198 -16.42 1.10 12.85
N GLU A 199 -16.74 2.08 13.71
CA GLU A 199 -18.04 2.20 14.36
C GLU A 199 -19.11 2.87 13.50
N THR A 200 -18.76 3.41 12.35
CA THR A 200 -19.64 4.21 11.48
C THR A 200 -19.99 3.53 10.16
N LEU A 201 -19.71 2.23 10.01
CA LEU A 201 -19.82 1.53 8.72
C LEU A 201 -21.23 0.97 8.39
N HIS A 202 -22.28 1.24 9.18
CA HIS A 202 -23.61 0.66 8.99
C HIS A 202 -24.17 0.90 7.59
N ASP A 203 -24.12 2.14 7.10
CA ASP A 203 -24.61 2.52 5.76
C ASP A 203 -23.79 1.85 4.65
N GLU A 204 -22.46 1.79 4.84
CA GLU A 204 -21.56 1.15 3.90
C GLU A 204 -21.77 -0.36 3.81
N VAL A 205 -22.01 -1.02 4.95
CA VAL A 205 -22.38 -2.45 5.03
C VAL A 205 -23.66 -2.72 4.25
N GLN A 206 -24.68 -1.89 4.46
CA GLN A 206 -25.95 -2.01 3.73
C GLN A 206 -25.78 -1.75 2.24
N ARG A 207 -24.96 -0.77 1.86
CA ARG A 207 -24.62 -0.46 0.47
C ARG A 207 -23.99 -1.68 -0.22
N VAL A 208 -22.99 -2.31 0.41
CA VAL A 208 -22.31 -3.50 -0.10
C VAL A 208 -23.31 -4.65 -0.29
N ALA A 209 -24.18 -4.90 0.69
CA ALA A 209 -25.17 -5.97 0.61
C ALA A 209 -26.17 -5.75 -0.54
N ARG A 210 -26.71 -4.53 -0.67
CA ARG A 210 -27.62 -4.16 -1.78
C ARG A 210 -26.94 -4.26 -3.12
N ARG A 211 -25.70 -3.77 -3.23
CA ARG A 211 -24.94 -3.79 -4.48
C ARG A 211 -24.72 -5.20 -5.01
N ALA A 212 -24.39 -6.17 -4.15
CA ALA A 212 -24.27 -7.57 -4.55
C ALA A 212 -25.55 -8.11 -5.20
N VAL A 213 -26.72 -7.71 -4.69
CA VAL A 213 -28.02 -8.11 -5.24
C VAL A 213 -28.34 -7.38 -6.55
N GLU A 214 -28.11 -6.06 -6.62
CA GLU A 214 -28.34 -5.25 -7.81
C GLU A 214 -27.53 -5.72 -9.01
N LEU A 215 -26.30 -6.18 -8.79
CA LEU A 215 -25.43 -6.71 -9.83
C LEU A 215 -25.98 -7.98 -10.50
N LEU A 216 -26.89 -8.72 -9.88
CA LEU A 216 -27.58 -9.86 -10.52
C LEU A 216 -28.46 -9.42 -11.70
N ASP A 217 -29.01 -8.20 -11.65
CA ASP A 217 -29.86 -7.64 -12.69
C ASP A 217 -29.12 -6.74 -13.68
N ALA A 218 -27.85 -6.40 -13.38
CA ALA A 218 -27.05 -5.54 -14.21
C ALA A 218 -26.61 -6.26 -15.52
N PRO A 219 -26.67 -5.55 -16.68
CA PRO A 219 -26.15 -6.08 -17.93
C PRO A 219 -24.61 -6.13 -17.96
N TYR A 220 -24.06 -6.95 -18.84
CA TYR A 220 -22.66 -6.90 -19.19
C TYR A 220 -22.35 -5.69 -20.08
N VAL A 221 -21.13 -5.15 -19.96
CA VAL A 221 -20.62 -4.19 -20.93
C VAL A 221 -20.43 -4.87 -22.28
N LYS A 222 -20.73 -4.20 -23.38
CA LYS A 222 -20.29 -4.66 -24.69
C LYS A 222 -18.77 -4.45 -24.80
N PRO A 223 -17.97 -5.51 -25.04
CA PRO A 223 -16.52 -5.34 -25.18
C PRO A 223 -16.16 -4.32 -26.28
N GLY A 224 -15.19 -3.45 -25.97
CA GLY A 224 -14.79 -2.40 -26.90
C GLY A 224 -13.75 -1.44 -26.34
N VAL A 225 -13.46 -0.40 -27.09
CA VAL A 225 -12.60 0.72 -26.66
C VAL A 225 -13.50 1.90 -26.32
N TYR A 226 -13.36 2.42 -25.12
CA TYR A 226 -14.20 3.48 -24.59
C TYR A 226 -13.37 4.62 -23.99
N PRO A 227 -13.88 5.84 -23.96
CA PRO A 227 -13.52 6.81 -22.92
C PRO A 227 -13.92 6.22 -21.56
N VAL A 228 -12.99 6.20 -20.60
CA VAL A 228 -13.24 5.65 -19.27
C VAL A 228 -12.96 6.73 -18.23
N VAL A 229 -13.87 6.89 -17.28
CA VAL A 229 -13.61 7.64 -16.06
C VAL A 229 -13.42 6.66 -14.92
N LEU A 230 -12.34 6.79 -14.18
CA LEU A 230 -12.08 5.99 -12.97
C LEU A 230 -12.48 6.81 -11.75
N ASP A 231 -13.13 6.14 -10.79
CA ASP A 231 -13.34 6.73 -9.47
C ASP A 231 -12.00 6.87 -8.70
N PRO A 232 -11.93 7.68 -7.63
CA PRO A 232 -10.71 7.90 -6.87
C PRO A 232 -10.07 6.61 -6.34
N ILE A 233 -10.86 5.61 -5.99
CA ILE A 233 -10.38 4.34 -5.44
C ILE A 233 -9.66 3.52 -6.51
N LEU A 234 -10.31 3.30 -7.64
CA LEU A 234 -9.75 2.54 -8.75
C LEU A 234 -8.57 3.28 -9.39
N ALA A 235 -8.68 4.60 -9.56
CA ALA A 235 -7.60 5.44 -10.09
C ALA A 235 -6.36 5.45 -9.19
N GLY A 236 -6.54 5.48 -7.86
CA GLY A 236 -5.45 5.39 -6.90
C GLY A 236 -4.74 4.03 -6.96
N VAL A 237 -5.49 2.94 -7.07
CA VAL A 237 -4.90 1.61 -7.27
C VAL A 237 -4.24 1.48 -8.64
N PHE A 238 -4.86 2.03 -9.71
CA PHE A 238 -4.22 2.10 -11.02
C PHE A 238 -2.86 2.80 -10.95
N CYS A 239 -2.79 3.95 -10.29
CA CYS A 239 -1.54 4.68 -10.11
C CYS A 239 -0.47 3.85 -9.38
N HIS A 240 -0.85 3.16 -8.30
CA HIS A 240 0.03 2.30 -7.51
C HIS A 240 0.56 1.10 -8.34
N GLU A 241 -0.35 0.34 -8.92
CA GLU A 241 0.00 -0.89 -9.64
C GLU A 241 0.65 -0.62 -11.00
N ALA A 242 0.14 0.37 -11.74
CA ALA A 242 0.61 0.64 -13.09
C ALA A 242 1.94 1.39 -13.12
N PHE A 243 2.18 2.32 -12.19
CA PHE A 243 3.37 3.17 -12.25
C PHE A 243 4.21 3.14 -10.96
N GLY A 244 3.59 3.01 -9.81
CA GLY A 244 4.30 3.01 -8.53
C GLY A 244 5.36 1.92 -8.45
N HIS A 245 5.02 0.67 -8.76
CA HIS A 245 5.99 -0.44 -8.77
C HIS A 245 7.09 -0.28 -9.82
N LEU A 246 6.82 0.35 -10.96
CA LEU A 246 7.84 0.67 -11.97
C LEU A 246 8.80 1.76 -11.51
N SER A 247 8.44 2.53 -10.50
CA SER A 247 9.28 3.60 -9.94
C SER A 247 10.20 3.14 -8.82
N GLU A 248 10.13 1.88 -8.39
CA GLU A 248 10.98 1.30 -7.35
C GLU A 248 12.37 0.99 -7.93
N ALA A 249 13.38 1.68 -7.41
CA ALA A 249 14.73 1.71 -7.99
C ALA A 249 15.48 0.38 -7.98
N ASP A 250 15.16 -0.54 -7.07
CA ASP A 250 15.73 -1.88 -7.05
C ASP A 250 15.32 -2.67 -8.32
N HIS A 251 14.04 -2.62 -8.70
CA HIS A 251 13.56 -3.22 -9.95
C HIS A 251 14.23 -2.60 -11.19
N ILE A 252 14.39 -1.27 -11.19
CA ILE A 252 15.02 -0.55 -12.30
C ILE A 252 16.52 -0.93 -12.39
N TYR A 253 17.20 -0.97 -11.24
CA TYR A 253 18.63 -1.29 -11.20
C TYR A 253 18.92 -2.72 -11.69
N GLU A 254 18.09 -3.69 -11.32
CA GLU A 254 18.29 -5.10 -11.66
C GLU A 254 17.84 -5.47 -13.07
N ASN A 255 17.02 -4.64 -13.74
CA ASN A 255 16.42 -4.93 -15.03
C ASN A 255 16.88 -3.92 -16.10
N GLU A 256 17.68 -4.38 -17.06
CA GLU A 256 18.23 -3.55 -18.15
C GLU A 256 17.14 -2.85 -18.98
N ARG A 257 16.06 -3.58 -19.32
CA ARG A 257 14.94 -3.01 -20.07
C ARG A 257 14.23 -1.90 -19.27
N LEU A 258 14.05 -2.07 -17.96
CA LEU A 258 13.47 -1.02 -17.13
C LEU A 258 14.39 0.20 -17.01
N ARG A 259 15.70 0.01 -16.98
CA ARG A 259 16.65 1.13 -17.03
C ARG A 259 16.53 1.96 -18.31
N GLU A 260 16.32 1.31 -19.45
CA GLU A 260 16.10 1.98 -20.75
C GLU A 260 14.75 2.69 -20.83
N LEU A 261 13.72 2.14 -20.17
CA LEU A 261 12.36 2.70 -20.17
C LEU A 261 12.21 3.84 -19.17
N MET A 262 12.68 3.65 -17.93
CA MET A 262 12.48 4.55 -16.80
C MET A 262 13.60 5.60 -16.69
N VAL A 263 13.88 6.31 -17.79
CA VAL A 263 14.91 7.36 -17.85
C VAL A 263 14.35 8.68 -17.35
N LEU A 264 15.04 9.32 -16.40
CA LEU A 264 14.67 10.66 -15.91
C LEU A 264 14.63 11.66 -17.06
N GLY A 265 13.63 12.53 -17.09
CA GLY A 265 13.37 13.48 -18.18
C GLY A 265 12.45 12.92 -19.28
N ARG A 266 12.17 11.63 -19.30
CA ARG A 266 11.24 11.04 -20.28
C ARG A 266 9.79 11.40 -19.94
N ARG A 267 9.02 11.71 -20.98
CA ARG A 267 7.58 12.01 -20.85
C ARG A 267 6.75 10.73 -20.82
N PHE A 268 5.88 10.63 -19.80
CA PHE A 268 4.94 9.52 -19.61
C PHE A 268 3.48 9.96 -19.52
N GLY A 269 3.19 11.26 -19.54
CA GLY A 269 1.83 11.75 -19.45
C GLY A 269 1.66 13.15 -20.01
N GLN A 270 0.42 13.61 -20.04
CA GLN A 270 0.09 14.99 -20.35
C GLN A 270 0.59 15.93 -19.23
N PRO A 271 0.77 17.24 -19.50
CA PRO A 271 1.25 18.19 -18.49
C PRO A 271 0.38 18.30 -17.23
N VAL A 272 -0.87 17.87 -17.28
CA VAL A 272 -1.78 17.84 -16.14
C VAL A 272 -1.43 16.71 -15.14
N LEU A 273 -0.67 15.70 -15.55
CA LEU A 273 -0.38 14.53 -14.73
C LEU A 273 0.81 14.77 -13.79
N ASN A 274 0.53 14.69 -12.49
CA ASN A 274 1.53 14.64 -11.43
C ASN A 274 1.30 13.40 -10.58
N ILE A 275 2.35 12.57 -10.40
CA ILE A 275 2.32 11.38 -9.56
C ILE A 275 3.36 11.53 -8.45
N VAL A 276 2.95 11.26 -7.23
CA VAL A 276 3.73 11.42 -6.01
C VAL A 276 3.70 10.13 -5.20
N ASP A 277 4.81 9.83 -4.52
CA ASP A 277 4.82 8.94 -3.36
C ASP A 277 5.30 9.72 -2.13
N GLY A 278 4.62 9.59 -0.99
CA GLY A 278 4.96 10.41 0.16
C GLY A 278 4.54 9.85 1.52
N ALA A 279 5.49 9.28 2.26
CA ALA A 279 5.28 8.89 3.66
C ALA A 279 5.09 10.07 4.61
N ALA A 280 5.48 11.28 4.19
CA ALA A 280 5.34 12.50 4.98
C ALA A 280 3.88 13.06 5.03
N VAL A 281 2.96 12.54 4.21
CA VAL A 281 1.53 12.92 4.28
C VAL A 281 0.94 12.41 5.60
N PRO A 282 0.42 13.27 6.50
CA PRO A 282 -0.01 12.83 7.81
C PRO A 282 -1.32 12.00 7.75
N GLY A 283 -1.47 11.07 8.70
CA GLY A 283 -2.74 10.35 8.93
C GLY A 283 -3.07 9.24 7.93
N LEU A 284 -2.23 8.97 6.95
CA LEU A 284 -2.44 7.90 5.99
C LEU A 284 -1.70 6.61 6.39
N ARG A 285 -2.24 5.45 6.00
CA ARG A 285 -1.70 4.15 6.39
C ARG A 285 -0.28 3.87 5.88
N GLY A 286 0.15 4.49 4.80
CA GLY A 286 1.54 4.42 4.33
C GLY A 286 2.50 5.38 5.04
N SER A 287 2.02 6.23 5.96
CA SER A 287 2.81 7.30 6.58
C SER A 287 3.63 6.82 7.76
N TYR A 288 4.79 7.44 7.95
CA TYR A 288 5.72 7.30 9.08
C TYR A 288 6.65 8.51 9.13
N ARG A 289 7.48 8.62 10.17
CA ARG A 289 8.49 9.68 10.27
C ARG A 289 9.82 9.27 9.64
N TYR A 290 10.22 8.01 9.82
CA TYR A 290 11.45 7.44 9.30
C TYR A 290 11.18 6.08 8.68
N ASP A 291 11.84 5.76 7.59
CA ASP A 291 11.80 4.42 7.01
C ASP A 291 12.60 3.41 7.85
N ASP A 292 12.68 2.18 7.41
CA ASP A 292 13.36 1.10 8.15
C ASP A 292 14.90 1.14 8.03
N GLU A 293 15.46 2.18 7.38
CA GLU A 293 16.90 2.51 7.36
C GLU A 293 17.19 3.84 8.09
N GLY A 294 16.20 4.41 8.79
CA GLY A 294 16.32 5.66 9.52
C GLY A 294 16.31 6.92 8.64
N VAL A 295 15.96 6.80 7.36
CA VAL A 295 15.84 7.93 6.45
C VAL A 295 14.52 8.66 6.69
N PRO A 296 14.52 10.01 6.82
CA PRO A 296 13.30 10.78 7.01
C PRO A 296 12.31 10.60 5.86
N ALA A 297 11.02 10.51 6.20
CA ALA A 297 9.94 10.48 5.24
C ALA A 297 9.90 11.75 4.38
N GLN A 298 9.63 11.60 3.10
CA GLN A 298 9.63 12.67 2.12
C GLN A 298 8.36 12.64 1.26
N LYS A 299 8.14 13.70 0.51
CA LYS A 299 7.24 13.76 -0.64
C LYS A 299 8.10 13.70 -1.89
N THR A 300 8.03 12.60 -2.63
CA THR A 300 8.82 12.35 -3.83
C THR A 300 7.93 12.43 -5.06
N TYR A 301 8.20 13.39 -5.95
CA TYR A 301 7.57 13.40 -7.27
C TYR A 301 8.19 12.30 -8.14
N LEU A 302 7.37 11.43 -8.65
CA LEU A 302 7.70 10.42 -9.64
C LEU A 302 7.50 11.01 -11.04
N ILE A 303 6.30 11.52 -11.30
CA ILE A 303 5.96 12.29 -12.50
C ILE A 303 5.60 13.71 -12.08
N LYS A 304 6.15 14.70 -12.77
CA LYS A 304 5.79 16.10 -12.66
C LYS A 304 5.54 16.67 -14.04
N GLU A 305 4.34 17.27 -14.22
CA GLU A 305 3.92 17.81 -15.53
C GLU A 305 4.10 16.80 -16.68
N GLY A 306 3.77 15.52 -16.39
CA GLY A 306 3.87 14.41 -17.35
C GLY A 306 5.27 13.87 -17.58
N VAL A 307 6.30 14.36 -16.89
CA VAL A 307 7.72 13.96 -17.06
C VAL A 307 8.19 13.18 -15.84
N LEU A 308 8.91 12.08 -16.06
CA LEU A 308 9.56 11.31 -14.98
C LEU A 308 10.70 12.14 -14.38
N VAL A 309 10.59 12.47 -13.10
CA VAL A 309 11.55 13.33 -12.39
C VAL A 309 12.19 12.65 -11.17
N GLY A 310 11.69 11.49 -10.74
CA GLY A 310 12.22 10.80 -9.58
C GLY A 310 11.89 9.30 -9.56
N ARG A 311 12.53 8.61 -8.65
CA ARG A 311 12.37 7.20 -8.33
C ARG A 311 12.29 7.01 -6.83
N LEU A 312 11.84 5.85 -6.39
CA LEU A 312 11.84 5.47 -4.97
C LEU A 312 13.12 4.72 -4.63
N HIS A 313 13.79 5.13 -3.58
CA HIS A 313 15.10 4.62 -3.21
C HIS A 313 15.19 4.15 -1.75
N SER A 314 15.92 3.06 -1.54
CA SER A 314 16.65 2.77 -0.31
C SER A 314 18.02 3.49 -0.33
N ARG A 315 18.77 3.43 0.76
CA ARG A 315 20.16 3.93 0.78
C ARG A 315 21.05 3.19 -0.22
N GLU A 316 20.87 1.88 -0.37
CA GLU A 316 21.66 1.08 -1.30
C GLU A 316 21.38 1.43 -2.76
N THR A 317 20.10 1.47 -3.16
CA THR A 317 19.75 1.80 -4.55
C THR A 317 20.13 3.24 -4.91
N ALA A 318 19.98 4.17 -3.97
CA ALA A 318 20.42 5.55 -4.14
C ALA A 318 21.94 5.64 -4.36
N GLY A 319 22.74 4.96 -3.56
CA GLY A 319 24.18 4.92 -3.71
C GLY A 319 24.63 4.28 -5.04
N LYS A 320 24.01 3.16 -5.43
CA LYS A 320 24.30 2.49 -6.71
C LYS A 320 23.94 3.31 -7.95
N MET A 321 22.89 4.13 -7.87
CA MET A 321 22.42 4.94 -9.00
C MET A 321 22.88 6.39 -8.96
N GLY A 322 23.61 6.82 -7.93
CA GLY A 322 24.08 8.20 -7.76
C GLY A 322 22.93 9.19 -7.50
N GLU A 323 21.85 8.72 -6.90
CA GLU A 323 20.66 9.50 -6.55
C GLU A 323 20.54 9.69 -5.02
N ARG A 324 19.49 10.33 -4.53
CA ARG A 324 19.26 10.54 -3.09
C ARG A 324 18.29 9.50 -2.54
N PRO A 325 18.48 9.04 -1.28
CA PRO A 325 17.49 8.22 -0.60
C PRO A 325 16.17 8.98 -0.46
N THR A 326 15.06 8.27 -0.65
CA THR A 326 13.72 8.88 -0.61
C THR A 326 12.90 8.49 0.62
N GLY A 327 13.50 7.71 1.53
CA GLY A 327 12.80 7.24 2.73
C GLY A 327 11.76 6.16 2.40
N ASN A 328 12.09 5.26 1.47
CA ASN A 328 11.20 4.20 1.00
C ASN A 328 11.73 2.78 1.30
N ALA A 329 12.76 2.64 2.11
CA ALA A 329 13.24 1.34 2.56
C ALA A 329 12.30 0.78 3.63
N ARG A 330 11.53 -0.25 3.31
CA ARG A 330 10.50 -0.81 4.21
C ARG A 330 10.57 -2.33 4.26
N ALA A 331 10.35 -2.88 5.44
CA ALA A 331 10.20 -4.31 5.67
C ALA A 331 8.85 -4.61 6.33
N LEU A 332 8.26 -5.74 5.99
CA LEU A 332 7.02 -6.21 6.61
C LEU A 332 7.20 -6.38 8.13
N ASP A 333 8.26 -7.07 8.51
CA ASP A 333 8.68 -7.25 9.91
C ASP A 333 10.16 -7.67 9.99
N TYR A 334 10.64 -7.96 11.21
CA TYR A 334 12.03 -8.32 11.48
C TYR A 334 12.55 -9.57 10.74
N ARG A 335 11.69 -10.38 10.14
CA ARG A 335 12.09 -11.59 9.39
C ARG A 335 12.58 -11.26 7.97
N PHE A 336 12.41 -10.02 7.54
CA PHE A 336 12.76 -9.56 6.20
C PHE A 336 13.73 -8.37 6.24
N PRO A 337 14.66 -8.30 5.27
CA PRO A 337 15.40 -7.06 5.05
C PRO A 337 14.48 -5.98 4.48
N PRO A 338 14.70 -4.70 4.78
CA PRO A 338 14.02 -3.62 4.08
C PRO A 338 14.41 -3.60 2.59
N ILE A 339 13.44 -3.36 1.76
CA ILE A 339 13.56 -3.19 0.31
C ILE A 339 12.81 -1.93 -0.11
N VAL A 340 13.02 -1.45 -1.33
CA VAL A 340 12.30 -0.27 -1.82
C VAL A 340 10.80 -0.59 -1.93
N ARG A 341 9.95 0.21 -1.27
CA ARG A 341 8.50 0.04 -1.24
C ARG A 341 7.79 1.40 -1.30
N MET A 342 6.69 1.42 -2.01
CA MET A 342 5.76 2.55 -1.98
C MET A 342 5.21 2.82 -0.57
N THR A 343 4.68 4.02 -0.39
CA THR A 343 4.05 4.51 0.85
C THR A 343 2.63 5.00 0.60
N ASN A 344 2.44 6.28 0.35
CA ASN A 344 1.18 6.85 -0.11
C ASN A 344 1.38 7.34 -1.53
N THR A 345 1.05 6.48 -2.51
CA THR A 345 1.21 6.79 -3.93
C THR A 345 -0.08 7.38 -4.47
N TYR A 346 -0.02 8.56 -5.08
CA TYR A 346 -1.23 9.24 -5.54
C TYR A 346 -1.00 10.15 -6.74
N ILE A 347 -2.09 10.37 -7.49
CA ILE A 347 -2.19 11.42 -8.50
C ILE A 347 -2.61 12.71 -7.79
N GLU A 348 -1.89 13.81 -8.00
CA GLU A 348 -2.27 15.12 -7.45
C GLU A 348 -3.58 15.62 -8.09
N PRO A 349 -4.41 16.39 -7.33
CA PRO A 349 -5.66 16.91 -7.87
C PRO A 349 -5.43 17.91 -8.99
N GLY A 350 -6.29 17.83 -10.00
CA GLY A 350 -6.48 18.86 -11.01
C GLY A 350 -7.60 19.81 -10.62
N ASP A 351 -8.20 20.46 -11.62
CA ASP A 351 -9.21 21.50 -11.41
C ASP A 351 -10.64 21.07 -11.80
N ALA A 352 -10.79 19.95 -12.53
CA ALA A 352 -12.07 19.55 -13.09
C ALA A 352 -13.04 19.01 -12.02
N THR A 353 -14.33 19.25 -12.21
CA THR A 353 -15.37 18.51 -11.48
C THR A 353 -15.66 17.20 -12.20
N PHE A 354 -16.29 16.25 -11.49
CA PHE A 354 -16.72 14.99 -12.11
C PHE A 354 -17.63 15.23 -13.34
N GLU A 355 -18.57 16.15 -13.22
CA GLU A 355 -19.49 16.51 -14.30
C GLU A 355 -18.75 17.05 -15.52
N GLN A 356 -17.69 17.85 -15.33
CA GLN A 356 -16.83 18.33 -16.41
C GLN A 356 -16.06 17.21 -17.10
N LEU A 357 -15.61 16.20 -16.34
CA LEU A 357 -14.89 15.04 -16.89
C LEU A 357 -15.77 14.20 -17.82
N ILE A 358 -17.09 14.14 -17.57
CA ILE A 358 -18.01 13.31 -18.36
C ILE A 358 -18.80 14.08 -19.41
N ALA A 359 -18.82 15.42 -19.36
CA ALA A 359 -19.77 16.27 -20.10
C ALA A 359 -19.80 16.03 -21.62
N ASP A 360 -18.67 15.79 -22.26
CA ASP A 360 -18.50 15.57 -23.69
C ASP A 360 -18.50 14.09 -24.12
N ILE A 361 -18.62 13.16 -23.17
CA ILE A 361 -18.64 11.72 -23.43
C ILE A 361 -20.05 11.33 -23.93
N LYS A 362 -20.16 10.98 -25.22
CA LYS A 362 -21.42 10.47 -25.79
C LYS A 362 -21.72 9.06 -25.32
N GLU A 363 -20.73 8.17 -25.35
CA GLU A 363 -20.77 6.81 -24.85
C GLU A 363 -19.42 6.48 -24.22
N GLY A 364 -19.42 6.02 -22.97
CA GLY A 364 -18.24 5.70 -22.19
C GLY A 364 -18.55 4.84 -20.98
N VAL A 365 -17.53 4.56 -20.17
CA VAL A 365 -17.66 3.75 -18.96
C VAL A 365 -17.14 4.54 -17.76
N TYR A 366 -17.91 4.56 -16.68
CA TYR A 366 -17.48 4.99 -15.36
C TYR A 366 -17.22 3.75 -14.53
N ALA A 367 -15.94 3.47 -14.23
CA ALA A 367 -15.48 2.30 -13.52
C ALA A 367 -15.09 2.66 -12.08
N CYS A 368 -15.61 1.90 -11.11
CA CYS A 368 -15.54 2.23 -9.71
C CYS A 368 -15.04 1.06 -8.89
N ASN A 369 -14.39 1.40 -7.79
CA ASN A 369 -13.92 0.46 -6.79
C ASN A 369 -12.94 -0.58 -7.37
N TRP A 370 -12.10 -1.13 -6.50
CA TRP A 370 -11.10 -2.13 -6.85
C TRP A 370 -11.61 -3.54 -6.55
N TYR A 371 -11.47 -4.44 -7.50
CA TYR A 371 -11.76 -5.85 -7.28
C TYR A 371 -10.54 -6.75 -7.36
N GLY A 372 -9.59 -6.45 -8.23
CA GLY A 372 -8.37 -7.19 -8.43
C GLY A 372 -7.71 -6.85 -9.76
N GLY A 373 -6.50 -7.32 -9.95
CA GLY A 373 -5.76 -7.12 -11.19
C GLY A 373 -4.27 -7.35 -11.02
N THR A 374 -3.58 -7.27 -12.14
CA THR A 374 -2.13 -7.45 -12.22
C THR A 374 -1.53 -6.50 -13.24
N THR A 375 -0.30 -6.10 -12.98
CA THR A 375 0.57 -5.47 -13.98
C THR A 375 1.74 -6.40 -14.24
N SER A 376 2.01 -6.67 -15.50
CA SER A 376 3.15 -7.46 -15.95
C SER A 376 3.93 -6.64 -16.96
N MET A 377 5.11 -6.17 -16.56
CA MET A 377 5.92 -5.24 -17.36
C MET A 377 5.13 -3.96 -17.72
N GLU A 378 4.82 -3.80 -18.99
CA GLU A 378 4.11 -2.66 -19.55
C GLU A 378 2.59 -2.86 -19.66
N MET A 379 2.10 -4.09 -19.44
CA MET A 379 0.69 -4.43 -19.61
C MET A 379 -0.01 -4.57 -18.26
N PHE A 380 -1.20 -3.98 -18.17
CA PHE A 380 -2.07 -4.17 -17.01
C PHE A 380 -3.41 -4.80 -17.39
N THR A 381 -3.99 -5.49 -16.43
CA THR A 381 -5.37 -5.93 -16.44
C THR A 381 -5.97 -5.70 -15.07
N PHE A 382 -6.94 -4.80 -14.97
CA PHE A 382 -7.62 -4.46 -13.72
C PHE A 382 -9.12 -4.73 -13.81
N SER A 383 -9.71 -5.14 -12.71
CA SER A 383 -11.15 -5.33 -12.58
C SER A 383 -11.72 -4.28 -11.64
N ALA A 384 -12.67 -3.52 -12.12
CA ALA A 384 -13.52 -2.66 -11.31
C ALA A 384 -14.54 -3.50 -10.54
N GLY A 385 -14.87 -3.11 -9.32
CA GLY A 385 -15.90 -3.78 -8.51
C GLY A 385 -17.32 -3.49 -9.00
N GLU A 386 -17.51 -2.34 -9.60
CA GLU A 386 -18.77 -1.87 -10.20
C GLU A 386 -18.46 -0.92 -11.35
N ALA A 387 -19.39 -0.81 -12.29
CA ALA A 387 -19.26 0.11 -13.40
C ALA A 387 -20.64 0.66 -13.84
N TYR A 388 -20.61 1.75 -14.57
CA TYR A 388 -21.80 2.38 -15.15
C TYR A 388 -21.50 2.79 -16.58
N MET A 389 -22.52 2.75 -17.44
CA MET A 389 -22.40 3.45 -18.71
C MET A 389 -22.43 4.97 -18.47
N ILE A 390 -21.67 5.69 -19.28
CA ILE A 390 -21.82 7.13 -19.47
C ILE A 390 -22.53 7.32 -20.79
N ARG A 391 -23.66 8.05 -20.79
CA ARG A 391 -24.41 8.36 -21.99
C ARG A 391 -24.72 9.85 -22.05
N ASN A 392 -24.23 10.50 -23.11
CA ASN A 392 -24.45 11.93 -23.35
C ASN A 392 -24.15 12.81 -22.13
N GLY A 393 -22.96 12.61 -21.53
CA GLY A 393 -22.49 13.37 -20.38
C GLY A 393 -23.16 13.06 -19.05
N ARG A 394 -23.81 11.92 -18.91
CA ARG A 394 -24.49 11.50 -17.67
C ARG A 394 -24.17 10.05 -17.32
N VAL A 395 -24.05 9.76 -16.03
CA VAL A 395 -24.01 8.40 -15.52
C VAL A 395 -25.37 7.76 -15.75
N ALA A 396 -25.40 6.59 -16.38
CA ALA A 396 -26.61 5.88 -16.79
C ALA A 396 -26.71 4.53 -16.07
N GLU A 397 -26.97 3.44 -16.78
CA GLU A 397 -27.22 2.13 -16.21
C GLU A 397 -26.02 1.51 -15.48
N LEU A 398 -26.27 0.83 -14.36
CA LEU A 398 -25.30 -0.01 -13.67
C LEU A 398 -24.92 -1.18 -14.57
N LEU A 399 -23.64 -1.51 -14.62
CA LEU A 399 -23.07 -2.64 -15.32
C LEU A 399 -22.53 -3.68 -14.30
N ARG A 400 -22.43 -4.91 -14.72
CA ARG A 400 -21.60 -5.89 -14.03
C ARG A 400 -20.14 -5.44 -13.98
N PRO A 401 -19.34 -5.99 -13.04
CA PRO A 401 -17.91 -5.67 -12.97
C PRO A 401 -17.21 -5.77 -14.33
N VAL A 402 -16.43 -4.76 -14.67
CA VAL A 402 -15.72 -4.66 -15.94
C VAL A 402 -14.23 -4.91 -15.75
N LYS A 403 -13.59 -5.38 -16.82
CA LYS A 403 -12.14 -5.52 -16.91
C LYS A 403 -11.57 -4.42 -17.79
N LEU A 404 -10.56 -3.74 -17.31
CA LEU A 404 -9.79 -2.73 -18.03
C LEU A 404 -8.43 -3.32 -18.38
N THR A 405 -8.01 -3.19 -19.64
CA THR A 405 -6.73 -3.73 -20.12
C THR A 405 -6.04 -2.70 -21.01
N GLY A 406 -4.73 -2.61 -20.88
CA GLY A 406 -3.95 -1.67 -21.71
C GLY A 406 -2.46 -1.74 -21.43
N ASN A 407 -1.71 -0.98 -22.25
CA ASN A 407 -0.32 -0.67 -21.98
C ASN A 407 -0.26 0.50 -20.98
N VAL A 408 0.53 0.38 -19.92
CA VAL A 408 0.66 1.38 -18.86
C VAL A 408 1.02 2.75 -19.43
N PHE A 409 2.05 2.81 -20.26
CA PHE A 409 2.59 4.09 -20.78
C PHE A 409 1.62 4.77 -21.75
N GLU A 410 0.97 4.00 -22.63
CA GLU A 410 -0.06 4.52 -23.52
C GLU A 410 -1.28 5.03 -22.73
N THR A 411 -1.66 4.31 -21.67
CA THR A 411 -2.78 4.71 -20.83
C THR A 411 -2.49 5.99 -20.05
N LEU A 412 -1.28 6.13 -19.49
CA LEU A 412 -0.87 7.38 -18.84
C LEU A 412 -0.88 8.57 -19.80
N MET A 413 -0.43 8.38 -21.05
CA MET A 413 -0.50 9.41 -22.10
C MET A 413 -1.92 9.77 -22.49
N ASN A 414 -2.88 8.84 -22.31
CA ASN A 414 -4.29 9.03 -22.59
C ASN A 414 -5.10 9.66 -21.44
N ILE A 415 -4.49 9.89 -20.27
CA ILE A 415 -5.11 10.66 -19.19
C ILE A 415 -5.15 12.12 -19.62
N ASP A 416 -6.35 12.65 -19.90
CA ASP A 416 -6.56 14.00 -20.38
C ASP A 416 -7.45 14.86 -19.46
N GLY A 417 -7.97 14.28 -18.39
CA GLY A 417 -8.76 14.98 -17.39
C GLY A 417 -8.48 14.45 -15.99
N ILE A 418 -8.24 15.35 -15.04
CA ILE A 418 -7.99 15.03 -13.62
C ILE A 418 -8.91 15.91 -12.78
N GLY A 419 -9.68 15.26 -11.90
CA GLY A 419 -10.60 15.90 -10.99
C GLY A 419 -9.90 16.64 -9.84
N ARG A 420 -10.69 17.38 -9.08
CA ARG A 420 -10.22 18.10 -7.87
C ARG A 420 -10.47 17.34 -6.56
N ASP A 421 -11.15 16.24 -6.63
CA ASP A 421 -11.72 15.47 -5.52
C ASP A 421 -10.81 14.32 -5.04
N LEU A 422 -9.56 14.66 -4.72
CA LEU A 422 -8.58 13.68 -4.20
C LEU A 422 -9.14 12.91 -3.00
N ALA A 423 -9.17 11.59 -3.13
CA ALA A 423 -9.48 10.69 -2.03
C ALA A 423 -8.46 9.54 -1.96
N PHE A 424 -8.30 8.97 -0.78
CA PHE A 424 -7.35 7.88 -0.54
C PHE A 424 -8.05 6.57 -0.21
N ASN A 425 -7.69 5.51 -0.91
CA ASN A 425 -7.97 4.14 -0.50
C ASN A 425 -6.95 3.71 0.56
N GLN A 426 -7.43 3.42 1.74
CA GLN A 426 -6.61 2.98 2.88
C GLN A 426 -6.86 1.51 3.28
N GLY A 427 -7.69 0.80 2.53
CA GLY A 427 -8.04 -0.60 2.81
C GLY A 427 -7.02 -1.62 2.28
N GLY A 428 -6.09 -1.20 1.45
CA GLY A 428 -5.16 -2.07 0.75
C GLY A 428 -3.90 -2.43 1.53
N GLY A 429 -3.12 -3.32 0.93
CA GLY A 429 -1.77 -3.68 1.34
C GLY A 429 -0.95 -4.07 0.12
N CYS A 430 0.28 -3.60 0.04
CA CYS A 430 1.18 -3.86 -1.08
C CYS A 430 1.96 -5.16 -0.87
N GLY A 431 2.22 -5.89 -1.97
CA GLY A 431 3.02 -7.12 -1.98
C GLY A 431 4.25 -7.00 -2.88
N LYS A 432 5.43 -7.41 -2.37
CA LYS A 432 6.68 -7.49 -3.15
C LYS A 432 7.66 -8.44 -2.46
N ALA A 433 8.35 -9.28 -3.23
CA ALA A 433 9.39 -10.18 -2.74
C ALA A 433 8.96 -11.00 -1.50
N GLY A 434 7.75 -11.53 -1.47
CA GLY A 434 7.20 -12.32 -0.36
C GLY A 434 6.76 -11.50 0.86
N GLN A 435 6.92 -10.19 0.85
CA GLN A 435 6.52 -9.28 1.91
C GLN A 435 5.12 -8.72 1.64
N MET A 436 4.07 -9.37 2.18
CA MET A 436 2.66 -9.00 1.99
C MET A 436 1.83 -9.39 3.23
N PRO A 437 0.84 -8.56 3.64
CA PRO A 437 0.53 -7.21 3.15
C PRO A 437 1.35 -6.14 3.88
N LEU A 438 1.98 -5.23 3.14
CA LEU A 438 2.59 -4.04 3.73
C LEU A 438 1.59 -2.87 3.68
N PRO A 439 1.31 -2.16 4.79
CA PRO A 439 0.37 -1.05 4.80
C PRO A 439 0.78 0.08 3.86
N VAL A 440 -0.12 0.49 2.97
CA VAL A 440 0.02 1.61 2.04
C VAL A 440 -1.31 2.36 1.92
N SER A 441 -1.28 3.56 1.35
CA SER A 441 -2.47 4.24 0.87
C SER A 441 -2.31 4.59 -0.60
N ASN A 442 -3.39 4.45 -1.36
CA ASN A 442 -3.42 4.78 -2.77
C ASN A 442 -4.39 5.93 -2.98
N GLY A 443 -3.99 6.99 -3.64
CA GLY A 443 -4.81 8.18 -3.81
C GLY A 443 -4.96 8.63 -5.24
N SER A 444 -6.12 9.17 -5.56
CA SER A 444 -6.37 9.89 -6.81
C SER A 444 -7.64 10.73 -6.67
N PRO A 445 -7.79 11.80 -7.45
CA PRO A 445 -9.12 12.28 -7.84
C PRO A 445 -9.72 11.37 -8.92
N HIS A 446 -10.95 11.65 -9.37
CA HIS A 446 -11.43 11.08 -10.63
C HIS A 446 -10.46 11.41 -11.77
N ILE A 447 -10.18 10.43 -12.61
CA ILE A 447 -9.39 10.64 -13.83
C ILE A 447 -10.16 10.18 -15.06
N ARG A 448 -9.95 10.88 -16.19
CA ARG A 448 -10.48 10.48 -17.49
C ARG A 448 -9.35 9.95 -18.37
N ILE A 449 -9.56 8.76 -18.92
CA ILE A 449 -8.72 8.11 -19.91
C ILE A 449 -9.47 8.13 -21.23
N ARG A 450 -8.92 8.78 -22.25
CA ARG A 450 -9.60 8.95 -23.56
C ARG A 450 -9.95 7.64 -24.25
N GLN A 451 -9.09 6.65 -24.13
CA GLN A 451 -9.26 5.35 -24.76
C GLN A 451 -8.70 4.25 -23.85
N CYS A 452 -9.55 3.32 -23.49
CA CYS A 452 -9.17 2.12 -22.74
C CYS A 452 -9.97 0.93 -23.25
N VAL A 453 -9.32 -0.23 -23.36
CA VAL A 453 -10.01 -1.48 -23.69
C VAL A 453 -10.80 -1.94 -22.48
N VAL A 454 -12.11 -2.09 -22.68
CA VAL A 454 -13.06 -2.54 -21.66
C VAL A 454 -13.69 -3.84 -22.11
N GLY A 455 -13.73 -4.83 -21.23
CA GLY A 455 -14.33 -6.13 -21.46
C GLY A 455 -15.11 -6.63 -20.26
N GLU A 456 -15.75 -7.77 -20.45
CA GLU A 456 -16.40 -8.51 -19.38
C GLU A 456 -15.35 -9.09 -18.42
N ARG A 457 -15.73 -9.15 -17.15
CA ARG A 457 -14.91 -9.80 -16.13
C ARG A 457 -15.18 -11.30 -16.08
#